data_09b7703da8d2868a39ecee1e49f982da
#
_entry.id   09b7703da8d2868a39ecee1e49f982da
#
_cell.length_a   1.000
_cell.length_b   1.000
_cell.length_c   1.000
_cell.angle_alpha   90.00
_cell.angle_beta   90.00
_cell.angle_gamma   90.00
#
_symmetry.space_group_name_H-M   'P 1'
#
loop_
_entity.id
_entity.type
_entity.pdbx_description
1 polymer ?
#
loop_
_entity_poly.entity_id
_entity_poly.type
_entity_poly.pdbx_seq_one_letter_code
_entity_poly.pdbx_strand_id
1 'polypeptide(L)' 'MMRTAIKKVRAAADKASAEQAYRQACSILDKLALRGVIHKNKAANAKSRLARRVNALA' A
#
# COMPACT_ATOMS: atom_id res chain seq x y z
N MET A 1 7.46 7.40 -6.04
CA MET A 1 7.26 5.96 -6.01
C MET A 1 6.19 5.52 -5.04
N MET A 2 6.24 5.97 -3.80
CA MET A 2 5.19 5.61 -2.82
C MET A 2 3.80 6.07 -3.27
N ARG A 3 3.69 7.28 -3.83
CA ARG A 3 2.42 7.80 -4.32
C ARG A 3 1.87 7.00 -5.48
N THR A 4 2.74 6.50 -6.36
CA THR A 4 2.33 5.68 -7.50
C THR A 4 1.72 4.36 -7.03
N ALA A 5 2.34 3.71 -6.04
CA ALA A 5 1.83 2.46 -5.49
C ALA A 5 0.45 2.66 -4.85
N ILE A 6 0.26 3.74 -4.11
CA ILE A 6 -1.03 4.07 -3.50
C ILE A 6 -2.08 4.36 -4.57
N LYS A 7 -1.72 5.08 -5.62
CA LYS A 7 -2.63 5.34 -6.74
C LYS A 7 -3.07 4.05 -7.43
N LYS A 8 -2.17 3.10 -7.60
CA LYS A 8 -2.51 1.81 -8.20
C LYS A 8 -3.56 1.07 -7.39
N VAL A 9 -3.44 1.06 -6.07
CA VAL A 9 -4.45 0.45 -5.21
C VAL A 9 -5.78 1.17 -5.34
N ARG A 10 -5.77 2.49 -5.37
CA ARG A 10 -7.00 3.29 -5.51
C ARG A 10 -7.66 3.12 -6.86
N ALA A 11 -6.86 2.96 -7.92
CA ALA A 11 -7.36 2.83 -9.27
C ALA A 11 -7.81 1.42 -9.61
N ALA A 12 -7.50 0.44 -8.76
CA ALA A 12 -7.88 -0.96 -9.00
C ALA A 12 -9.40 -1.09 -9.02
N ALA A 13 -9.91 -1.71 -10.07
CA ALA A 13 -11.35 -1.87 -10.26
C ALA A 13 -11.91 -3.08 -9.51
N ASP A 14 -11.10 -4.09 -9.27
CA ASP A 14 -11.52 -5.31 -8.60
C ASP A 14 -10.60 -5.64 -7.43
N LYS A 15 -11.05 -6.59 -6.60
CA LYS A 15 -10.31 -7.00 -5.41
C LYS A 15 -8.98 -7.66 -5.77
N ALA A 16 -8.95 -8.48 -6.81
CA ALA A 16 -7.72 -9.18 -7.20
C ALA A 16 -6.61 -8.20 -7.59
N SER A 17 -6.94 -7.21 -8.42
CA SER A 17 -5.99 -6.17 -8.81
C SER A 17 -5.57 -5.33 -7.61
N ALA A 18 -6.52 -5.02 -6.74
CA ALA A 18 -6.24 -4.24 -5.53
C ALA A 18 -5.29 -5.00 -4.60
N GLU A 19 -5.47 -6.30 -4.44
CA GLU A 19 -4.58 -7.12 -3.60
C GLU A 19 -3.15 -7.16 -4.15
N GLN A 20 -3.00 -7.30 -5.47
CA GLN A 20 -1.68 -7.27 -6.08
C GLN A 20 -0.99 -5.92 -5.88
N ALA A 21 -1.72 -4.84 -6.11
CA ALA A 21 -1.20 -3.50 -5.90
C ALA A 21 -0.87 -3.27 -4.42
N TYR A 22 -1.69 -3.79 -3.52
CA TYR A 22 -1.46 -3.70 -2.08
C TYR A 22 -0.15 -4.39 -1.68
N ARG A 23 0.08 -5.60 -2.20
CA ARG A 23 1.32 -6.33 -1.92
C ARG A 23 2.55 -5.55 -2.39
N GLN A 24 2.48 -4.97 -3.57
CA GLN A 24 3.57 -4.15 -4.10
C GLN A 24 3.80 -2.91 -3.24
N ALA A 25 2.72 -2.25 -2.84
CA ALA A 25 2.81 -1.08 -1.97
C ALA A 25 3.43 -1.42 -0.62
N CYS A 26 3.03 -2.53 -0.02
CA CYS A 26 3.60 -2.99 1.25
C CYS A 26 5.11 -3.24 1.11
N SER A 27 5.53 -3.88 0.03
CA SER A 27 6.94 -4.15 -0.21
C SER A 27 7.74 -2.85 -0.32
N ILE A 28 7.22 -1.87 -1.05
CA ILE A 28 7.86 -0.57 -1.19
C ILE A 28 7.95 0.15 0.15
N LEU A 29 6.87 0.15 0.92
CA LEU A 29 6.82 0.79 2.24
C LEU A 29 7.82 0.17 3.21
N ASP A 30 7.92 -1.16 3.20
CA ASP A 30 8.88 -1.87 4.03
C ASP A 30 10.33 -1.50 3.66
N LYS A 31 10.63 -1.45 2.38
CA LYS A 31 11.96 -1.06 1.90
C LYS A 31 12.30 0.37 2.31
N LEU A 32 11.36 1.29 2.18
CA LEU A 32 11.57 2.68 2.56
C LEU A 32 11.77 2.81 4.07
N ALA A 33 11.03 2.05 4.87
CA ALA A 33 11.20 2.05 6.32
C ALA A 33 12.57 1.50 6.72
N LEU A 34 13.04 0.45 6.06
CA LEU A 34 14.36 -0.13 6.31
C LEU A 34 15.48 0.85 5.97
N ARG A 35 15.31 1.63 4.92
CA ARG A 35 16.29 2.63 4.50
C ARG A 35 16.24 3.91 5.32
N GLY A 36 15.26 4.03 6.20
CA GLY A 36 15.08 5.23 7.01
C GLY A 36 14.46 6.41 6.27
N VAL A 37 13.90 6.18 5.09
CA VAL A 37 13.22 7.24 4.31
C VAL A 37 11.90 7.64 4.96
N ILE A 38 11.19 6.66 5.53
CA ILE A 38 9.96 6.90 6.27
C ILE A 38 10.03 6.18 7.61
N HIS A 39 9.29 6.70 8.59
CA HIS A 39 9.21 6.09 9.90
C HIS A 39 8.35 4.82 9.85
N LYS A 40 8.67 3.84 10.71
CA LYS A 40 7.91 2.59 10.83
C LYS A 40 6.42 2.84 11.05
N ASN A 41 6.08 3.83 11.88
CA ASN A 41 4.68 4.16 12.17
C ASN A 41 3.95 4.66 10.93
N LYS A 42 4.60 5.45 10.09
CA LYS A 42 4.00 5.90 8.84
C LYS A 42 3.78 4.75 7.88
N ALA A 43 4.73 3.84 7.79
CA ALA A 43 4.59 2.65 6.96
C ALA A 43 3.41 1.79 7.44
N ALA A 44 3.30 1.57 8.74
CA ALA A 44 2.20 0.80 9.32
C ALA A 44 0.85 1.47 9.07
N ASN A 45 0.75 2.78 9.23
CA ASN A 45 -0.48 3.53 8.96
C ASN A 45 -0.89 3.44 7.50
N ALA A 46 0.05 3.57 6.58
CA ALA A 46 -0.22 3.46 5.16
C ALA A 46 -0.72 2.06 4.81
N LYS A 47 -0.09 1.03 5.35
CA LYS A 47 -0.53 -0.36 5.15
C LYS A 47 -1.95 -0.57 5.65
N SER A 48 -2.27 -0.07 6.84
CA SER A 48 -3.62 -0.20 7.42
C SER A 48 -4.66 0.46 6.55
N ARG A 49 -4.39 1.67 6.05
CA ARG A 49 -5.32 2.38 5.16
C ARG A 49 -5.54 1.63 3.86
N LEU A 50 -4.47 1.10 3.27
CA LEU A 50 -4.56 0.35 2.03
C LEU A 50 -5.33 -0.95 2.24
N ALA A 51 -5.10 -1.63 3.35
CA ALA A 51 -5.83 -2.86 3.68
C ALA A 51 -7.33 -2.61 3.80
N ARG A 52 -7.73 -1.52 4.45
CA ARG A 52 -9.14 -1.14 4.56
C ARG A 52 -9.75 -0.91 3.18
N ARG A 53 -9.01 -0.26 2.29
CA ARG A 53 -9.50 0.03 0.95
C ARG A 53 -9.69 -1.26 0.14
N VAL A 54 -8.75 -2.19 0.25
CA VAL A 54 -8.87 -3.49 -0.42
C VAL A 54 -10.07 -4.26 0.13
N ASN A 55 -10.26 -4.26 1.43
CA ASN A 55 -11.39 -4.93 2.06
C ASN A 55 -12.73 -4.32 1.64
N ALA A 56 -12.76 -3.02 1.42
CA ALA A 56 -13.98 -2.31 0.99
C ALA A 56 -14.40 -2.70 -0.42
N LEU A 57 -13.49 -3.23 -1.23
CA LEU A 57 -13.80 -3.69 -2.59
C LEU A 57 -14.40 -5.10 -2.62
N ALA A 58 -14.43 -5.78 -1.50
CA ALA A 58 -14.95 -7.15 -1.42
C ALA A 58 -16.46 -7.24 -1.57
#